data_d071b69ba54713724c11101f0d7fbe63
#
_entry.id   d071b69ba54713724c11101f0d7fbe63
#
_cell.length_a   1.000
_cell.length_b   1.000
_cell.length_c   1.000
_cell.angle_alpha   90.00
_cell.angle_beta   90.00
_cell.angle_gamma   90.00
#
_symmetry.space_group_name_H-M   'P 1'
#
loop_
_entity.id
_entity.type
_entity.pdbx_description
1 polymer ?
#
loop_
_entity_poly.entity_id
_entity_poly.type
_entity_poly.pdbx_seq_one_letter_code
_entity_poly.pdbx_strand_id
1 'polypeptide(L)'
;GSSNLTATGTISLGAASFNDNAITNVGDIALDSISADGTDINIAVSDNSGTALTIKQGSDAYLIVDTANSSESVSIGTGISGTAITLGHSTSEVTVADNLTVTGDLTVSGTTTTVNSTTVNLNDHNIVLDSGNSTSAVVNGGGITLEGGSGDDATFTYNTTGPKFELKLGSSHEDLQIDQLIAASLDISGDVDVDGTLEADAITVNGATLEETVTDLVGGMVSS
;
A
#
# COMPACT_ATOMS: atom_id res chain seq x y z
N GLY A 1 45.42 50.38 12.78
CA GLY A 1 45.07 50.30 14.19
C GLY A 1 43.71 49.67 14.32
N SER A 2 43.55 48.59 15.10
CA SER A 2 42.28 47.99 15.46
C SER A 2 41.55 48.91 16.44
N SER A 3 40.41 49.43 16.05
CA SER A 3 39.55 50.17 16.95
C SER A 3 38.47 49.24 17.51
N ASN A 4 38.48 49.04 18.81
CA ASN A 4 37.42 48.29 19.50
C ASN A 4 36.33 49.27 19.95
N LEU A 5 35.08 49.01 19.58
CA LEU A 5 33.91 49.64 20.14
C LEU A 5 33.43 48.80 21.36
N THR A 6 33.56 49.34 22.56
CA THR A 6 33.03 48.73 23.77
C THR A 6 31.80 49.54 24.23
N ALA A 7 30.64 48.91 24.26
CA ALA A 7 29.45 49.51 24.81
C ALA A 7 28.91 48.64 25.94
N THR A 8 28.54 49.25 27.06
CA THR A 8 27.91 48.58 28.20
C THR A 8 26.40 48.68 28.19
N GLY A 9 25.82 49.31 27.19
CA GLY A 9 24.39 49.49 26.97
C GLY A 9 23.98 49.15 25.55
N THR A 10 22.76 49.58 25.16
CA THR A 10 22.22 49.32 23.81
C THR A 10 22.92 50.16 22.76
N ILE A 11 23.35 49.56 21.65
CA ILE A 11 23.80 50.24 20.46
C ILE A 11 22.64 50.23 19.47
N SER A 12 22.11 51.38 19.11
CA SER A 12 21.05 51.50 18.09
C SER A 12 21.68 52.02 16.78
N LEU A 13 21.62 51.16 15.76
CA LEU A 13 22.14 51.48 14.42
C LEU A 13 20.98 51.40 13.42
N GLY A 14 20.89 52.34 12.48
CA GLY A 14 19.91 52.27 11.42
C GLY A 14 20.21 51.16 10.40
N ALA A 15 21.47 50.98 10.08
CA ALA A 15 22.01 49.87 9.32
C ALA A 15 23.42 49.54 9.80
N ALA A 16 23.77 48.28 9.88
CA ALA A 16 25.14 47.83 10.17
C ALA A 16 25.62 46.93 9.04
N SER A 17 26.82 47.23 8.48
CA SER A 17 27.48 46.36 7.51
C SER A 17 28.77 45.84 8.14
N PHE A 18 28.99 44.56 8.04
CA PHE A 18 30.20 43.88 8.54
C PHE A 18 31.21 43.61 7.42
N ASN A 19 30.93 44.04 6.17
CA ASN A 19 31.84 43.90 5.03
C ASN A 19 32.49 42.54 4.91
N ASP A 20 31.69 41.50 4.87
CA ASP A 20 32.08 40.08 4.78
C ASP A 20 32.91 39.54 5.97
N ASN A 21 32.95 40.27 7.08
CA ASN A 21 33.58 39.77 8.31
C ASN A 21 32.62 38.99 9.18
N ALA A 22 33.17 38.03 9.89
CA ALA A 22 32.39 37.19 10.81
C ALA A 22 31.88 37.96 12.03
N ILE A 23 30.66 37.71 12.45
CA ILE A 23 30.16 38.05 13.79
C ILE A 23 30.41 36.86 14.67
N THR A 24 31.29 36.98 15.65
CA THR A 24 31.72 35.90 16.54
C THR A 24 31.29 36.14 17.99
N ASN A 25 31.18 35.06 18.76
CA ASN A 25 30.79 35.08 20.19
C ASN A 25 29.45 35.76 20.47
N VAL A 26 28.47 35.50 19.61
CA VAL A 26 27.10 35.98 19.78
C VAL A 26 26.32 34.94 20.60
N GLY A 27 25.71 35.34 21.71
CA GLY A 27 24.87 34.45 22.51
C GLY A 27 23.54 34.14 21.80
N ASP A 28 22.70 35.17 21.70
CA ASP A 28 21.42 35.07 20.99
C ASP A 28 21.30 36.17 19.94
N ILE A 29 20.71 35.85 18.80
CA ILE A 29 20.35 36.80 17.75
C ILE A 29 18.83 36.71 17.56
N ALA A 30 18.10 37.76 17.98
CA ALA A 30 16.67 37.88 17.65
C ALA A 30 16.51 38.55 16.31
N LEU A 31 15.97 37.86 15.33
CA LEU A 31 15.79 38.33 13.96
C LEU A 31 14.33 38.15 13.51
N ASP A 32 13.79 39.09 12.77
CA ASP A 32 12.50 38.93 12.10
C ASP A 32 12.62 38.01 10.86
N SER A 33 13.79 38.05 10.20
CA SER A 33 14.07 37.17 9.05
C SER A 33 15.58 37.01 8.83
N ILE A 34 15.94 35.90 8.19
CA ILE A 34 17.25 35.65 7.60
C ILE A 34 17.02 35.45 6.09
N SER A 35 17.63 36.26 5.25
CA SER A 35 17.53 36.17 3.80
C SER A 35 18.89 36.21 3.14
N ALA A 36 19.06 35.47 2.05
CA ALA A 36 20.23 35.54 1.21
C ALA A 36 20.15 36.80 0.31
N ASP A 37 21.28 37.46 0.05
CA ASP A 37 21.42 38.61 -0.81
C ASP A 37 21.99 38.30 -2.21
N GLY A 38 21.87 37.06 -2.65
CA GLY A 38 22.30 36.57 -3.96
C GLY A 38 23.12 35.28 -3.95
N THR A 39 23.42 34.75 -2.79
CA THR A 39 24.11 33.45 -2.60
C THR A 39 23.36 32.58 -1.58
N ASP A 40 23.81 31.35 -1.40
CA ASP A 40 23.18 30.42 -0.50
C ASP A 40 23.36 30.81 0.98
N ILE A 41 22.38 30.44 1.82
CA ILE A 41 22.52 30.47 3.25
C ILE A 41 23.02 29.08 3.69
N ASN A 42 24.25 28.99 4.16
CA ASN A 42 24.85 27.78 4.69
C ASN A 42 24.80 27.79 6.22
N ILE A 43 24.15 26.79 6.82
CA ILE A 43 24.14 26.58 8.26
C ILE A 43 25.06 25.41 8.57
N ALA A 44 26.29 25.70 9.02
CA ALA A 44 27.20 24.67 9.51
C ALA A 44 26.88 24.37 10.97
N VAL A 45 26.66 23.11 11.30
CA VAL A 45 26.28 22.64 12.62
C VAL A 45 27.44 21.92 13.31
N SER A 46 27.35 21.79 14.64
CA SER A 46 28.39 21.10 15.42
C SER A 46 28.46 19.62 15.05
N ASP A 47 29.68 19.08 15.01
CA ASP A 47 29.94 17.65 14.91
C ASP A 47 29.66 16.94 16.25
N ASN A 48 29.26 15.67 16.19
CA ASN A 48 29.02 14.79 17.32
C ASN A 48 28.08 15.36 18.39
N SER A 49 26.95 15.88 17.97
CA SER A 49 25.90 16.49 18.82
C SER A 49 24.51 15.93 18.48
N GLY A 50 23.82 15.34 19.45
CA GLY A 50 22.47 14.81 19.29
C GLY A 50 21.38 15.86 18.97
N THR A 51 21.74 17.16 19.06
CA THR A 51 20.84 18.29 18.77
C THR A 51 21.59 19.43 18.10
N ALA A 52 22.42 19.10 17.10
CA ALA A 52 23.28 20.05 16.41
C ALA A 52 22.50 21.23 15.78
N LEU A 53 21.32 20.97 15.23
CA LEU A 53 20.31 21.96 14.87
C LEU A 53 18.95 21.51 15.38
N THR A 54 18.25 22.41 16.07
CA THR A 54 16.87 22.17 16.47
C THR A 54 15.99 23.38 16.14
N ILE A 55 14.90 23.14 15.42
CA ILE A 55 13.82 24.13 15.23
C ILE A 55 12.68 23.71 16.14
N LYS A 56 12.33 24.56 17.12
CA LYS A 56 11.36 24.22 18.17
C LYS A 56 10.56 25.42 18.64
N GLN A 57 9.43 25.15 19.27
CA GLN A 57 8.66 26.08 20.07
C GLN A 57 8.62 25.55 21.51
N GLY A 58 9.23 26.27 22.44
CA GLY A 58 9.36 25.76 23.82
C GLY A 58 10.11 24.44 23.87
N SER A 59 9.43 23.38 24.34
CA SER A 59 9.94 21.99 24.37
C SER A 59 9.68 21.21 23.07
N ASP A 60 8.78 21.70 22.20
CA ASP A 60 8.25 20.95 21.06
C ASP A 60 9.13 21.12 19.85
N ALA A 61 9.89 20.08 19.50
CA ALA A 61 10.80 20.07 18.36
C ALA A 61 10.08 19.67 17.08
N TYR A 62 10.17 20.52 16.05
CA TYR A 62 9.64 20.26 14.71
C TYR A 62 10.68 19.60 13.80
N LEU A 63 11.94 19.99 13.95
CA LEU A 63 13.06 19.39 13.23
C LEU A 63 14.27 19.28 14.15
N ILE A 64 14.93 18.15 14.12
CA ILE A 64 16.20 17.93 14.79
C ILE A 64 17.18 17.35 13.77
N VAL A 65 18.39 17.90 13.70
CA VAL A 65 19.55 17.31 13.05
C VAL A 65 20.48 16.80 14.13
N ASP A 66 20.62 15.48 14.18
CA ASP A 66 21.54 14.76 15.07
C ASP A 66 22.79 14.40 14.27
N THR A 67 23.95 14.87 14.72
CA THR A 67 25.25 14.60 14.13
C THR A 67 26.13 13.72 15.04
N ALA A 68 25.54 13.06 16.04
CA ALA A 68 26.27 12.16 16.91
C ALA A 68 26.78 10.94 16.10
N ASN A 69 28.09 10.71 16.10
CA ASN A 69 28.78 9.73 15.24
C ASN A 69 28.24 8.30 15.27
N SER A 70 27.45 7.94 16.28
CA SER A 70 26.83 6.61 16.41
C SER A 70 25.36 6.57 16.00
N SER A 71 24.72 7.72 15.72
CA SER A 71 23.26 7.81 15.53
C SER A 71 22.83 9.00 14.65
N GLU A 72 23.64 9.37 13.67
CA GLU A 72 23.32 10.47 12.75
C GLU A 72 21.92 10.33 12.17
N SER A 73 21.12 11.39 12.28
CA SER A 73 19.74 11.37 11.80
C SER A 73 19.13 12.75 11.56
N VAL A 74 18.05 12.78 10.78
CA VAL A 74 17.15 13.93 10.67
C VAL A 74 15.78 13.49 11.14
N SER A 75 15.30 14.09 12.22
CA SER A 75 13.96 13.82 12.78
C SER A 75 13.01 14.98 12.50
N ILE A 76 11.85 14.68 11.94
CA ILE A 76 10.80 15.65 11.64
C ILE A 76 9.55 15.30 12.43
N GLY A 77 9.06 16.25 13.23
CA GLY A 77 7.82 16.11 13.98
C GLY A 77 7.87 15.19 15.21
N THR A 78 9.04 14.71 15.62
CA THR A 78 9.16 13.75 16.73
C THR A 78 8.85 14.36 18.12
N GLY A 79 8.95 15.67 18.24
CA GLY A 79 8.58 16.40 19.48
C GLY A 79 7.15 16.94 19.52
N ILE A 80 6.34 16.68 18.48
CA ILE A 80 4.95 17.16 18.40
C ILE A 80 3.99 15.97 18.33
N SER A 81 2.87 16.05 19.05
CA SER A 81 1.83 15.02 19.03
C SER A 81 0.51 15.58 18.50
N GLY A 82 -0.25 14.75 17.77
CA GLY A 82 -1.58 15.11 17.25
C GLY A 82 -1.55 16.12 16.09
N THR A 83 -0.39 16.41 15.50
CA THR A 83 -0.24 17.37 14.39
C THR A 83 0.20 16.66 13.13
N ALA A 84 -0.43 17.00 12.00
CA ALA A 84 -0.08 16.41 10.72
C ALA A 84 1.23 16.98 10.17
N ILE A 85 2.05 16.11 9.55
CA ILE A 85 3.18 16.50 8.70
C ILE A 85 2.73 16.37 7.25
N THR A 86 2.75 17.48 6.51
CA THR A 86 2.42 17.47 5.08
C THR A 86 3.70 17.55 4.26
N LEU A 87 3.94 16.54 3.43
CA LEU A 87 5.06 16.51 2.51
C LEU A 87 4.55 16.68 1.07
N GLY A 88 5.07 17.68 0.39
CA GLY A 88 4.72 17.97 -1.00
C GLY A 88 3.46 18.84 -1.17
N HIS A 89 3.17 19.14 -2.42
CA HIS A 89 2.01 19.88 -2.90
C HIS A 89 1.18 18.94 -3.79
N SER A 90 -0.03 19.36 -4.23
CA SER A 90 -0.92 18.54 -5.07
C SER A 90 -0.31 18.06 -6.41
N THR A 91 0.79 18.66 -6.82
CA THR A 91 1.54 18.31 -8.03
C THR A 91 2.97 17.85 -7.76
N SER A 92 3.32 17.61 -6.50
CA SER A 92 4.66 17.19 -6.08
C SER A 92 4.73 15.67 -5.95
N GLU A 93 5.90 15.12 -6.25
CA GLU A 93 6.25 13.72 -5.98
C GLU A 93 7.13 13.65 -4.73
N VAL A 94 6.91 12.64 -3.90
CA VAL A 94 7.77 12.30 -2.77
C VAL A 94 8.45 10.97 -3.07
N THR A 95 9.77 10.99 -3.26
CA THR A 95 10.57 9.79 -3.51
C THR A 95 11.24 9.33 -2.22
N VAL A 96 11.01 8.07 -1.83
CA VAL A 96 11.76 7.38 -0.78
C VAL A 96 12.77 6.47 -1.46
N ALA A 97 14.05 6.81 -1.38
CA ALA A 97 15.12 6.16 -2.16
C ALA A 97 15.48 4.74 -1.68
N ASP A 98 15.08 4.38 -0.46
CA ASP A 98 15.33 3.07 0.15
C ASP A 98 14.02 2.54 0.75
N ASN A 99 14.02 2.04 1.96
CA ASN A 99 12.88 1.43 2.60
C ASN A 99 11.93 2.46 3.23
N LEU A 100 10.63 2.25 3.07
CA LEU A 100 9.58 2.95 3.81
C LEU A 100 8.98 1.99 4.84
N THR A 101 9.04 2.37 6.13
CA THR A 101 8.37 1.64 7.22
C THR A 101 7.19 2.48 7.73
N VAL A 102 5.99 1.93 7.66
CA VAL A 102 4.78 2.51 8.24
C VAL A 102 4.36 1.66 9.42
N THR A 103 4.42 2.22 10.64
CA THR A 103 4.07 1.50 11.88
C THR A 103 2.58 1.57 12.23
N GLY A 104 1.84 2.45 11.60
CA GLY A 104 0.40 2.59 11.69
C GLY A 104 -0.28 2.23 10.37
N ASP A 105 -1.47 2.75 10.15
CA ASP A 105 -2.23 2.52 8.93
C ASP A 105 -1.62 3.26 7.74
N LEU A 106 -1.56 2.59 6.58
CA LEU A 106 -1.24 3.21 5.29
C LEU A 106 -2.52 3.36 4.47
N THR A 107 -2.90 4.61 4.19
CA THR A 107 -4.01 4.91 3.28
C THR A 107 -3.46 5.48 1.97
N VAL A 108 -3.73 4.80 0.86
CA VAL A 108 -3.39 5.27 -0.48
C VAL A 108 -4.68 5.68 -1.20
N SER A 109 -4.86 6.98 -1.39
CA SER A 109 -6.05 7.55 -2.04
C SER A 109 -5.70 7.99 -3.46
N GLY A 110 -5.94 7.15 -4.42
CA GLY A 110 -5.67 7.40 -5.83
C GLY A 110 -6.46 6.47 -6.73
N THR A 111 -6.35 6.67 -8.03
CA THR A 111 -7.02 5.81 -9.03
C THR A 111 -6.22 4.55 -9.34
N THR A 112 -4.89 4.58 -9.13
CA THR A 112 -3.99 3.45 -9.42
C THR A 112 -2.90 3.36 -8.37
N THR A 113 -2.69 2.18 -7.83
CA THR A 113 -1.54 1.85 -7.00
C THR A 113 -0.76 0.75 -7.70
N THR A 114 0.51 1.00 -8.02
CA THR A 114 1.39 0.01 -8.65
C THR A 114 2.40 -0.49 -7.63
N VAL A 115 2.47 -1.81 -7.45
CA VAL A 115 3.48 -2.47 -6.62
C VAL A 115 4.36 -3.32 -7.54
N ASN A 116 5.55 -2.83 -7.85
CA ASN A 116 6.54 -3.56 -8.65
C ASN A 116 7.42 -4.42 -7.74
N SER A 117 6.93 -5.57 -7.36
CA SER A 117 7.62 -6.51 -6.48
C SER A 117 7.50 -7.93 -7.02
N THR A 118 8.52 -8.76 -6.81
CA THR A 118 8.44 -10.18 -7.15
C THR A 118 7.52 -10.95 -6.22
N THR A 119 7.29 -10.43 -5.01
CA THR A 119 6.40 -11.05 -4.01
C THR A 119 5.74 -9.99 -3.16
N VAL A 120 4.44 -10.10 -2.96
CA VAL A 120 3.68 -9.35 -1.97
C VAL A 120 3.27 -10.31 -0.86
N ASN A 121 3.86 -10.15 0.33
CA ASN A 121 3.51 -10.94 1.50
C ASN A 121 2.41 -10.21 2.30
N LEU A 122 1.28 -10.87 2.45
CA LEU A 122 0.16 -10.40 3.28
C LEU A 122 0.04 -11.33 4.48
N ASN A 123 0.23 -10.78 5.68
CA ASN A 123 0.04 -11.51 6.94
C ASN A 123 -1.36 -11.20 7.52
N ASP A 124 -2.33 -11.03 6.65
CA ASP A 124 -3.71 -10.79 7.01
C ASP A 124 -4.59 -12.01 6.69
N HIS A 125 -5.72 -12.15 7.39
CA HIS A 125 -6.64 -13.26 7.19
C HIS A 125 -7.55 -13.05 5.98
N ASN A 126 -7.66 -11.82 5.48
CA ASN A 126 -8.61 -11.48 4.44
C ASN A 126 -8.11 -10.36 3.51
N ILE A 127 -8.41 -10.47 2.24
CA ILE A 127 -8.25 -9.41 1.24
C ILE A 127 -9.64 -8.94 0.85
N VAL A 128 -9.95 -7.67 1.11
CA VAL A 128 -11.22 -7.05 0.72
C VAL A 128 -11.01 -6.30 -0.59
N LEU A 129 -11.60 -6.80 -1.65
CA LEU A 129 -11.62 -6.16 -2.96
C LEU A 129 -12.93 -5.39 -3.11
N ASP A 130 -12.87 -4.24 -3.80
CA ASP A 130 -14.03 -3.44 -4.16
C ASP A 130 -14.88 -3.00 -2.96
N SER A 131 -14.22 -2.54 -1.88
CA SER A 131 -14.84 -2.10 -0.64
C SER A 131 -15.62 -0.79 -0.81
N GLY A 132 -16.71 -0.62 -0.05
CA GLY A 132 -17.51 0.62 0.00
C GLY A 132 -18.61 0.70 -1.05
N ASN A 133 -18.88 -0.37 -1.78
CA ASN A 133 -19.97 -0.43 -2.75
C ASN A 133 -21.35 -0.43 -2.10
N SER A 134 -22.30 0.25 -2.73
CA SER A 134 -23.68 0.35 -2.24
C SER A 134 -24.56 -0.82 -2.68
N THR A 135 -24.18 -1.54 -3.75
CA THR A 135 -24.94 -2.67 -4.30
C THR A 135 -24.01 -3.74 -4.85
N SER A 136 -24.47 -4.99 -4.88
CA SER A 136 -23.72 -6.11 -5.47
C SER A 136 -23.61 -6.04 -7.01
N ALA A 137 -24.38 -5.19 -7.67
CA ALA A 137 -24.33 -5.06 -9.13
C ALA A 137 -23.01 -4.44 -9.64
N VAL A 138 -22.35 -3.62 -8.82
CA VAL A 138 -21.11 -2.93 -9.20
C VAL A 138 -19.86 -3.81 -9.10
N VAL A 139 -19.93 -4.97 -8.43
CA VAL A 139 -18.79 -5.89 -8.27
C VAL A 139 -18.57 -6.81 -9.48
N ASN A 140 -19.32 -6.59 -10.57
CA ASN A 140 -19.15 -7.39 -11.80
C ASN A 140 -17.73 -7.24 -12.37
N GLY A 141 -17.05 -8.36 -12.58
CA GLY A 141 -15.66 -8.39 -13.03
C GLY A 141 -14.62 -8.18 -11.92
N GLY A 142 -15.06 -7.93 -10.67
CA GLY A 142 -14.16 -7.84 -9.52
C GLY A 142 -13.50 -9.17 -9.22
N GLY A 143 -12.18 -9.17 -8.97
CA GLY A 143 -11.42 -10.40 -8.71
C GLY A 143 -9.93 -10.25 -8.95
N ILE A 144 -9.29 -11.33 -9.39
CA ILE A 144 -7.85 -11.43 -9.62
C ILE A 144 -7.61 -11.63 -11.11
N THR A 145 -6.68 -10.87 -11.68
CA THR A 145 -6.22 -11.02 -13.05
C THR A 145 -4.72 -11.29 -13.06
N LEU A 146 -4.31 -12.30 -13.83
CA LEU A 146 -2.92 -12.56 -14.20
C LEU A 146 -2.76 -12.12 -15.66
N GLU A 147 -2.05 -11.03 -15.86
CA GLU A 147 -1.84 -10.46 -17.19
C GLU A 147 -0.98 -11.36 -18.07
N GLY A 148 -1.51 -11.73 -19.22
CA GLY A 148 -0.84 -12.55 -20.24
C GLY A 148 0.08 -11.77 -21.19
N GLY A 149 0.24 -10.47 -20.97
CA GLY A 149 1.06 -9.60 -21.82
C GLY A 149 0.48 -9.45 -23.23
N SER A 150 1.08 -10.08 -24.22
CA SER A 150 0.55 -10.11 -25.60
C SER A 150 -0.45 -11.23 -25.84
N GLY A 151 -0.68 -12.09 -24.87
CA GLY A 151 -1.68 -13.16 -24.88
C GLY A 151 -2.94 -12.78 -24.09
N ASP A 152 -3.82 -13.76 -23.91
CA ASP A 152 -5.02 -13.60 -23.12
C ASP A 152 -4.71 -13.59 -21.61
N ASP A 153 -5.45 -12.81 -20.84
CA ASP A 153 -5.35 -12.74 -19.38
C ASP A 153 -6.07 -13.92 -18.73
N ALA A 154 -5.45 -14.50 -17.71
CA ALA A 154 -6.09 -15.48 -16.85
C ALA A 154 -6.79 -14.77 -15.66
N THR A 155 -8.09 -15.04 -15.46
CA THR A 155 -8.88 -14.33 -14.45
C THR A 155 -9.63 -15.29 -13.52
N PHE A 156 -9.76 -14.86 -12.25
CA PHE A 156 -10.73 -15.42 -11.29
C PHE A 156 -11.60 -14.26 -10.81
N THR A 157 -12.78 -14.11 -11.40
CA THR A 157 -13.63 -12.93 -11.25
C THR A 157 -15.06 -13.30 -10.93
N TYR A 158 -15.78 -12.36 -10.29
CA TYR A 158 -17.21 -12.51 -9.99
C TYR A 158 -18.06 -11.97 -11.13
N ASN A 159 -19.02 -12.77 -11.61
CA ASN A 159 -20.00 -12.40 -12.61
C ASN A 159 -21.36 -12.20 -11.95
N THR A 160 -21.97 -11.03 -12.13
CA THR A 160 -23.28 -10.70 -11.56
C THR A 160 -24.46 -11.23 -12.41
N THR A 161 -24.21 -11.63 -13.64
CA THR A 161 -25.23 -12.27 -14.52
C THR A 161 -25.28 -13.77 -14.22
N GLY A 162 -26.26 -14.21 -13.44
CA GLY A 162 -26.25 -15.56 -12.86
C GLY A 162 -25.10 -15.69 -11.84
N PRO A 163 -25.27 -15.13 -10.63
CA PRO A 163 -24.18 -14.88 -9.69
C PRO A 163 -23.24 -16.05 -9.47
N LYS A 164 -21.98 -15.93 -9.87
CA LYS A 164 -20.96 -17.00 -9.80
C LYS A 164 -19.54 -16.45 -9.90
N PHE A 165 -18.59 -17.21 -9.41
CA PHE A 165 -17.17 -17.00 -9.73
C PHE A 165 -16.82 -17.75 -11.01
N GLU A 166 -16.01 -17.14 -11.85
CA GLU A 166 -15.56 -17.70 -13.13
C GLU A 166 -14.04 -17.72 -13.21
N LEU A 167 -13.50 -18.86 -13.63
CA LEU A 167 -12.10 -19.03 -14.07
C LEU A 167 -12.09 -18.93 -15.59
N LYS A 168 -11.27 -18.02 -16.14
CA LYS A 168 -11.18 -17.82 -17.58
C LYS A 168 -9.76 -17.55 -18.05
N LEU A 169 -9.49 -17.89 -19.31
CA LEU A 169 -8.41 -17.38 -20.12
C LEU A 169 -9.03 -16.63 -21.31
N GLY A 170 -8.87 -15.32 -21.34
CA GLY A 170 -9.61 -14.46 -22.27
C GLY A 170 -11.12 -14.61 -22.11
N SER A 171 -11.79 -15.10 -23.14
CA SER A 171 -13.24 -15.34 -23.14
C SER A 171 -13.67 -16.76 -22.78
N SER A 172 -12.74 -17.71 -22.75
CA SER A 172 -12.99 -19.14 -22.51
C SER A 172 -12.93 -19.48 -21.03
N HIS A 173 -13.80 -20.38 -20.56
CA HIS A 173 -13.65 -20.95 -19.23
C HIS A 173 -12.51 -21.93 -19.18
N GLU A 174 -11.81 -21.97 -18.03
CA GLU A 174 -10.66 -22.84 -17.78
C GLU A 174 -10.98 -23.92 -16.74
N ASP A 175 -10.20 -24.97 -16.76
CA ASP A 175 -10.32 -26.10 -15.83
C ASP A 175 -9.84 -25.73 -14.42
N LEU A 176 -10.51 -26.28 -13.41
CA LEU A 176 -10.07 -26.24 -12.01
C LEU A 176 -9.48 -27.59 -11.61
N GLN A 177 -8.17 -27.66 -11.43
CA GLN A 177 -7.49 -28.85 -10.88
C GLN A 177 -7.40 -28.76 -9.37
N ILE A 178 -8.03 -29.69 -8.66
CA ILE A 178 -8.03 -29.78 -7.18
C ILE A 178 -7.86 -31.23 -6.76
N ASP A 179 -7.38 -31.45 -5.54
CA ASP A 179 -7.25 -32.80 -4.97
C ASP A 179 -8.62 -33.37 -4.55
N GLN A 180 -9.44 -32.58 -3.89
CA GLN A 180 -10.78 -32.95 -3.44
C GLN A 180 -11.76 -31.81 -3.55
N LEU A 181 -12.95 -32.05 -4.12
CA LEU A 181 -14.07 -31.12 -4.10
C LEU A 181 -15.08 -31.53 -3.02
N ILE A 182 -15.32 -30.66 -2.03
CA ILE A 182 -16.39 -30.80 -1.05
C ILE A 182 -17.48 -29.79 -1.41
N ALA A 183 -18.62 -30.24 -1.87
CA ALA A 183 -19.75 -29.42 -2.27
C ALA A 183 -21.06 -29.98 -1.70
N ALA A 184 -22.01 -29.12 -1.31
CA ALA A 184 -23.33 -29.51 -0.89
C ALA A 184 -24.15 -30.10 -2.05
N SER A 185 -23.90 -29.61 -3.27
CA SER A 185 -24.48 -30.10 -4.52
C SER A 185 -23.51 -29.83 -5.66
N LEU A 186 -23.58 -30.67 -6.70
CA LEU A 186 -22.82 -30.49 -7.92
C LEU A 186 -23.79 -30.53 -9.10
N ASP A 187 -23.90 -29.44 -9.84
CA ASP A 187 -24.72 -29.32 -11.05
C ASP A 187 -23.79 -29.31 -12.27
N ILE A 188 -23.88 -30.33 -13.10
CA ILE A 188 -23.03 -30.52 -14.29
C ILE A 188 -23.94 -30.52 -15.50
N SER A 189 -23.79 -29.54 -16.39
CA SER A 189 -24.57 -29.42 -17.63
C SER A 189 -23.98 -30.22 -18.80
N GLY A 190 -22.79 -30.80 -18.63
CA GLY A 190 -22.13 -31.64 -19.62
C GLY A 190 -21.98 -33.10 -19.15
N ASP A 191 -21.06 -33.82 -19.77
CA ASP A 191 -20.74 -35.20 -19.43
C ASP A 191 -19.93 -35.28 -18.14
N VAL A 192 -20.07 -36.40 -17.41
CA VAL A 192 -19.25 -36.74 -16.26
C VAL A 192 -18.41 -37.95 -16.62
N ASP A 193 -17.09 -37.78 -16.62
CA ASP A 193 -16.13 -38.87 -16.79
C ASP A 193 -15.46 -39.17 -15.45
N VAL A 194 -15.52 -40.43 -15.01
CA VAL A 194 -14.98 -40.92 -13.74
C VAL A 194 -13.98 -42.02 -14.01
N ASP A 195 -12.69 -41.70 -13.99
CA ASP A 195 -11.60 -42.71 -14.15
C ASP A 195 -11.46 -43.69 -12.99
N GLY A 196 -12.11 -43.41 -11.88
CA GLY A 196 -12.08 -44.21 -10.66
C GLY A 196 -13.43 -44.89 -10.35
N THR A 197 -13.71 -45.02 -9.06
CA THR A 197 -14.95 -45.58 -8.55
C THR A 197 -15.94 -44.43 -8.25
N LEU A 198 -17.16 -44.53 -8.74
CA LEU A 198 -18.28 -43.68 -8.30
C LEU A 198 -18.98 -44.38 -7.13
N GLU A 199 -18.89 -43.82 -5.92
CA GLU A 199 -19.61 -44.25 -4.74
C GLU A 199 -20.71 -43.24 -4.40
N ALA A 200 -21.93 -43.68 -4.32
CA ALA A 200 -23.09 -42.85 -4.02
C ALA A 200 -24.12 -43.67 -3.18
N ASP A 201 -24.76 -43.00 -2.22
CA ASP A 201 -25.83 -43.61 -1.41
C ASP A 201 -27.03 -43.98 -2.27
N ALA A 202 -27.32 -43.24 -3.32
CA ALA A 202 -28.35 -43.51 -4.30
C ALA A 202 -27.98 -42.91 -5.66
N ILE A 203 -28.29 -43.65 -6.73
CA ILE A 203 -28.20 -43.17 -8.09
C ILE A 203 -29.61 -43.23 -8.71
N THR A 204 -30.12 -42.13 -9.27
CA THR A 204 -31.36 -42.07 -9.98
C THR A 204 -31.15 -41.68 -11.44
N VAL A 205 -31.91 -42.29 -12.35
CA VAL A 205 -31.92 -41.97 -13.79
C VAL A 205 -33.31 -41.57 -14.15
N ASN A 206 -33.50 -40.28 -14.58
CA ASN A 206 -34.83 -39.71 -14.88
C ASN A 206 -35.85 -39.87 -13.75
N GLY A 207 -35.38 -39.78 -12.48
CA GLY A 207 -36.23 -39.89 -11.30
C GLY A 207 -36.51 -41.34 -10.79
N ALA A 208 -36.14 -42.35 -11.54
CA ALA A 208 -36.17 -43.76 -11.09
C ALA A 208 -34.82 -44.18 -10.51
N THR A 209 -34.79 -45.09 -9.56
CA THR A 209 -33.53 -45.65 -9.06
C THR A 209 -32.81 -46.44 -10.16
N LEU A 210 -31.47 -46.56 -10.05
CA LEU A 210 -30.70 -47.34 -11.02
C LEU A 210 -31.20 -48.80 -11.08
N GLU A 211 -31.58 -49.38 -9.96
CA GLU A 211 -32.09 -50.74 -9.84
C GLU A 211 -33.44 -50.90 -10.63
N GLU A 212 -34.35 -49.95 -10.48
CA GLU A 212 -35.61 -49.92 -11.25
C GLU A 212 -35.37 -49.77 -12.75
N THR A 213 -34.46 -48.84 -13.14
CA THR A 213 -34.12 -48.61 -14.54
C THR A 213 -33.50 -49.84 -15.21
N VAL A 214 -32.60 -50.55 -14.51
CA VAL A 214 -31.96 -51.76 -15.02
C VAL A 214 -32.97 -52.91 -15.08
N THR A 215 -33.85 -53.06 -14.06
CA THR A 215 -34.89 -54.10 -14.01
C THR A 215 -35.87 -53.94 -15.17
N ASP A 216 -36.31 -52.74 -15.45
CA ASP A 216 -37.23 -52.47 -16.55
C ASP A 216 -36.59 -52.77 -17.92
N LEU A 217 -35.31 -52.41 -18.09
CA LEU A 217 -34.55 -52.71 -19.30
C LEU A 217 -34.40 -54.21 -19.53
N VAL A 218 -34.01 -54.94 -18.50
CA VAL A 218 -33.85 -56.43 -18.56
C VAL A 218 -35.21 -57.11 -18.74
N GLY A 219 -36.27 -56.68 -18.04
CA GLY A 219 -37.63 -57.17 -18.18
C GLY A 219 -38.18 -57.03 -19.60
N GLY A 220 -37.91 -55.89 -20.25
CA GLY A 220 -38.26 -55.64 -21.66
C GLY A 220 -37.49 -56.53 -22.64
N MET A 221 -36.24 -56.86 -22.34
CA MET A 221 -35.43 -57.77 -23.19
C MET A 221 -35.85 -59.24 -23.07
N VAL A 222 -36.40 -59.70 -21.90
CA VAL A 222 -36.80 -61.10 -21.67
C VAL A 222 -38.22 -61.38 -22.18
N SER A 223 -39.02 -60.34 -22.38
CA SER A 223 -40.44 -60.43 -22.85
C SER A 223 -40.66 -60.27 -24.34
N SER A 224 -39.60 -60.01 -25.11
CA SER A 224 -39.59 -59.94 -26.58
C SER A 224 -38.96 -61.18 -27.19
#